data_e66cc1d3200b28b6d414fc669d6c4780
#
_entry.id   e66cc1d3200b28b6d414fc669d6c4780
#
_cell.length_a   1.000
_cell.length_b   1.000
_cell.length_c   1.000
_cell.angle_alpha   90.00
_cell.angle_beta   90.00
_cell.angle_gamma   90.00
#
_symmetry.space_group_name_H-M   'P 1'
#
loop_
_entity.id
_entity.type
_entity.pdbx_description
1 polymer ?
#
loop_
_entity_poly.entity_id
_entity_poly.type
_entity_poly.pdbx_seq_one_letter_code
_entity_poly.pdbx_strand_id
1 'polypeptide(L)'
;MLMPKRTKHRKMMRGRLRGKAQKGNYVAFGEYGLQALEAKWITNRQIESCRIAINRTFKREGKTFIRIFPDKPWTHRPEGTRMGKGKGNVEGWVAVVKPGRIMFEVKGVS
;
A
#
# COMPACT_ATOMS: atom_id res chain seq x y z
N MET A 1 -10.56 3.26 6.03
CA MET A 1 -9.40 2.79 5.26
C MET A 1 -8.16 3.60 5.63
N LEU A 2 -7.00 3.01 5.42
CA LEU A 2 -5.74 3.67 5.75
C LEU A 2 -5.51 4.89 4.87
N MET A 3 -5.10 5.98 5.49
CA MET A 3 -4.68 7.19 4.80
C MET A 3 -3.94 8.08 5.81
N PRO A 4 -3.05 8.98 5.35
CA PRO A 4 -2.37 9.90 6.27
C PRO A 4 -3.36 10.86 6.93
N LYS A 5 -3.13 11.15 8.20
CA LYS A 5 -3.93 12.16 8.92
C LYS A 5 -3.58 13.57 8.47
N ARG A 6 -2.31 13.81 8.19
CA ARG A 6 -1.80 15.10 7.72
C ARG A 6 -0.79 14.86 6.60
N THR A 7 -0.75 15.79 5.66
CA THR A 7 0.23 15.74 4.58
C THR A 7 0.94 17.10 4.47
N LYS A 8 2.23 17.04 4.20
CA LYS A 8 3.02 18.23 3.93
C LYS A 8 2.66 18.84 2.59
N HIS A 9 2.40 17.98 1.62
CA HIS A 9 1.91 18.35 0.29
C HIS A 9 0.72 17.49 -0.06
N ARG A 10 -0.35 18.10 -0.55
CA ARG A 10 -1.58 17.38 -0.87
C ARG A 10 -1.41 16.44 -2.07
N LYS A 11 -0.57 16.83 -3.02
CA LYS A 11 -0.33 16.07 -4.25
C LYS A 11 1.16 15.81 -4.40
N MET A 12 1.50 14.72 -5.08
CA MET A 12 2.88 14.34 -5.37
C MET A 12 3.06 13.98 -6.83
N MET A 13 4.29 14.06 -7.31
CA MET A 13 4.63 13.56 -8.63
C MET A 13 4.51 12.04 -8.66
N ARG A 14 4.17 11.49 -9.83
CA ARG A 14 4.01 10.05 -10.01
C ARG A 14 5.28 9.28 -9.64
N GLY A 15 6.45 9.77 -10.08
CA GLY A 15 7.70 9.09 -9.83
C GLY A 15 7.86 7.81 -10.63
N ARG A 16 8.93 7.07 -10.35
CA ARG A 16 9.25 5.80 -11.01
C ARG A 16 9.46 4.71 -9.97
N LEU A 17 9.05 3.49 -10.31
CA LEU A 17 9.22 2.31 -9.47
C LEU A 17 10.53 1.63 -9.82
N ARG A 18 11.63 2.04 -9.17
CA ARG A 18 12.95 1.50 -9.43
C ARG A 18 13.56 0.86 -8.18
N GLY A 19 14.42 -0.11 -8.43
CA GLY A 19 15.21 -0.75 -7.37
C GLY A 19 14.44 -1.79 -6.59
N LYS A 20 15.10 -2.32 -5.57
CA LYS A 20 14.54 -3.31 -4.66
C LYS A 20 14.33 -2.68 -3.29
N ALA A 21 13.46 -3.28 -2.48
CA ALA A 21 13.26 -2.82 -1.12
C ALA A 21 14.54 -3.02 -0.30
N GLN A 22 15.01 -1.94 0.32
CA GLN A 22 16.17 -1.97 1.21
C GLN A 22 15.76 -2.05 2.68
N LYS A 23 14.50 -1.69 2.97
CA LYS A 23 13.92 -1.76 4.31
C LYS A 23 12.61 -2.55 4.23
N GLY A 24 12.25 -3.19 5.33
CA GLY A 24 11.01 -3.95 5.39
C GLY A 24 11.01 -5.18 4.49
N ASN A 25 12.18 -5.75 4.23
CA ASN A 25 12.35 -6.90 3.36
C ASN A 25 12.51 -8.22 4.12
N TYR A 26 12.23 -8.23 5.41
CA TYR A 26 12.28 -9.43 6.24
C TYR A 26 11.09 -9.44 7.21
N VAL A 27 10.72 -10.64 7.65
CA VAL A 27 9.64 -10.83 8.62
C VAL A 27 10.15 -10.41 9.99
N ALA A 28 9.52 -9.40 10.59
CA ALA A 28 9.97 -8.81 11.85
C ALA A 28 8.98 -9.02 13.01
N PHE A 29 7.68 -8.98 12.75
CA PHE A 29 6.66 -9.01 13.80
C PHE A 29 5.91 -10.33 13.87
N GLY A 30 5.76 -11.04 12.75
CA GLY A 30 5.00 -12.26 12.67
C GLY A 30 5.87 -13.48 12.46
N GLU A 31 5.20 -14.60 12.20
CA GLU A 31 5.84 -15.88 11.89
C GLU A 31 5.88 -16.12 10.39
N TYR A 32 4.91 -15.58 9.66
CA TYR A 32 4.79 -15.67 8.21
C TYR A 32 4.63 -14.30 7.61
N GLY A 33 5.13 -14.12 6.40
CA GLY A 33 5.03 -12.85 5.70
C GLY A 33 4.68 -13.04 4.24
N LEU A 34 3.95 -12.07 3.69
CA LEU A 34 3.66 -11.99 2.26
C LEU A 34 4.58 -10.96 1.64
N GLN A 35 5.48 -11.43 0.77
CA GLN A 35 6.51 -10.60 0.15
C GLN A 35 6.14 -10.25 -1.29
N ALA A 36 6.37 -9.00 -1.66
CA ALA A 36 6.17 -8.55 -3.03
C ALA A 36 7.32 -9.03 -3.92
N LEU A 37 6.99 -9.50 -5.10
CA LEU A 37 7.97 -9.91 -6.13
C LEU A 37 8.09 -8.89 -7.25
N GLU A 38 7.14 -7.98 -7.35
CA GLU A 38 7.12 -6.93 -8.37
C GLU A 38 6.95 -5.56 -7.74
N ALA A 39 7.40 -4.53 -8.46
CA ALA A 39 7.16 -3.15 -8.05
C ALA A 39 5.79 -2.69 -8.55
N LYS A 40 4.94 -2.26 -7.65
CA LYS A 40 3.60 -1.75 -7.98
C LYS A 40 3.08 -0.79 -6.91
N TRP A 41 2.08 -0.03 -7.28
CA TRP A 41 1.30 0.75 -6.32
C TRP A 41 0.17 -0.13 -5.79
N ILE A 42 0.04 -0.18 -4.47
CA ILE A 42 -1.04 -0.89 -3.80
C ILE A 42 -1.96 0.15 -3.18
N THR A 43 -3.23 0.17 -3.60
CA THR A 43 -4.17 1.15 -3.09
C THR A 43 -4.61 0.82 -1.67
N ASN A 44 -5.08 1.83 -0.93
CA ASN A 44 -5.62 1.62 0.40
C ASN A 44 -6.81 0.65 0.40
N ARG A 45 -7.59 0.63 -0.67
CA ARG A 45 -8.70 -0.31 -0.83
C ARG A 45 -8.20 -1.75 -0.98
N GLN A 46 -7.12 -1.94 -1.74
CA GLN A 46 -6.51 -3.26 -1.90
C GLN A 46 -5.94 -3.77 -0.57
N ILE A 47 -5.30 -2.90 0.19
CA ILE A 47 -4.77 -3.24 1.53
C ILE A 47 -5.91 -3.69 2.44
N GLU A 48 -7.02 -2.96 2.44
CA GLU A 48 -8.19 -3.30 3.26
C GLU A 48 -8.80 -4.63 2.84
N SER A 49 -8.89 -4.90 1.55
CA SER A 49 -9.39 -6.18 1.03
C SER A 49 -8.51 -7.34 1.48
N CYS A 50 -7.18 -7.16 1.43
CA CYS A 50 -6.24 -8.18 1.89
C CYS A 50 -6.37 -8.44 3.39
N ARG A 51 -6.50 -7.38 4.19
CA ARG A 51 -6.68 -7.50 5.64
C ARG A 51 -7.92 -8.32 5.97
N ILE A 52 -9.02 -8.02 5.31
CA ILE A 52 -10.28 -8.74 5.53
C ILE A 52 -10.15 -10.21 5.13
N ALA A 53 -9.53 -10.48 3.98
CA ALA A 53 -9.33 -11.85 3.50
C ALA A 53 -8.46 -12.67 4.46
N ILE A 54 -7.39 -12.09 4.96
CA ILE A 54 -6.49 -12.75 5.91
C ILE A 54 -7.24 -13.07 7.22
N ASN A 55 -7.98 -12.09 7.75
CA ASN A 55 -8.73 -12.28 8.98
C ASN A 55 -9.81 -13.36 8.84
N ARG A 56 -10.47 -13.43 7.70
CA ARG A 56 -11.47 -14.47 7.44
C ARG A 56 -10.85 -15.87 7.35
N THR A 57 -9.70 -15.97 6.70
CA THR A 57 -9.00 -17.24 6.55
C THR A 57 -8.62 -17.84 7.89
N PHE A 58 -8.17 -17.01 8.82
CA PHE A 58 -7.75 -17.46 10.14
C PHE A 58 -8.85 -17.36 11.21
N LYS A 59 -10.08 -17.06 10.80
CA LYS A 59 -11.26 -16.99 11.70
C LYS A 59 -11.03 -16.14 12.94
N ARG A 60 -10.33 -15.01 12.76
CA ARG A 60 -9.95 -14.09 13.83
C ARG A 60 -8.94 -14.66 14.85
N GLU A 61 -8.36 -15.82 14.55
CA GLU A 61 -7.25 -16.34 15.34
C GLU A 61 -5.96 -15.63 14.93
N GLY A 62 -5.06 -15.49 15.89
CA GLY A 62 -3.78 -14.86 15.61
C GLY A 62 -3.86 -13.35 15.40
N LYS A 63 -2.81 -12.80 14.83
CA LYS A 63 -2.68 -11.38 14.64
C LYS A 63 -2.10 -11.07 13.26
N THR A 64 -2.65 -10.06 12.61
CA THR A 64 -2.19 -9.60 11.29
C THR A 64 -1.51 -8.25 11.43
N PHE A 65 -0.33 -8.12 10.85
CA PHE A 65 0.42 -6.87 10.79
C PHE A 65 0.45 -6.37 9.36
N ILE A 66 0.03 -5.12 9.15
CA ILE A 66 0.13 -4.47 7.84
C ILE A 66 1.45 -3.71 7.84
N ARG A 67 2.39 -4.12 6.96
CA ARG A 67 3.75 -3.58 6.92
C ARG A 67 3.94 -2.46 5.90
N ILE A 68 2.89 -2.12 5.15
CA ILE A 68 2.91 -1.04 4.16
C ILE A 68 1.85 -0.02 4.52
N PHE A 69 2.09 1.24 4.13
CA PHE A 69 1.14 2.30 4.39
C PHE A 69 0.90 3.12 3.12
N PRO A 70 -0.35 3.42 2.77
CA PRO A 70 -0.67 4.19 1.58
C PRO A 70 -0.50 5.68 1.84
N ASP A 71 0.73 6.16 1.72
CA ASP A 71 1.09 7.54 2.01
C ASP A 71 1.23 8.42 0.78
N LYS A 72 1.14 7.83 -0.42
CA LYS A 72 1.25 8.58 -1.67
C LYS A 72 -0.14 8.86 -2.25
N PRO A 73 -0.50 10.14 -2.44
CA PRO A 73 -1.77 10.46 -3.10
C PRO A 73 -1.67 10.23 -4.60
N TRP A 74 -2.71 9.66 -5.20
CA TRP A 74 -2.80 9.56 -6.64
C TRP A 74 -3.95 10.42 -7.13
N THR A 75 -3.77 10.98 -8.33
CA THR A 75 -4.71 11.94 -8.90
C THR A 75 -5.23 11.41 -10.23
N HIS A 76 -6.45 11.80 -10.55
CA HIS A 76 -7.11 11.46 -11.80
C HIS A 76 -7.71 12.72 -12.41
N ARG A 77 -7.54 12.88 -13.70
CA ARG A 77 -8.22 13.98 -14.41
C ARG A 77 -9.64 13.58 -14.75
N PRO A 78 -10.62 14.44 -14.45
CA PRO A 78 -11.99 14.19 -14.91
C PRO A 78 -12.02 14.08 -16.44
N GLU A 79 -12.92 13.28 -16.96
CA GLU A 79 -13.14 13.18 -18.39
C GLU A 79 -13.45 14.56 -18.98
N GLY A 80 -12.94 14.84 -20.16
CA GLY A 80 -13.12 16.11 -20.82
C GLY A 80 -12.20 17.23 -20.40
N THR A 81 -11.34 17.01 -19.39
CA THR A 81 -10.35 18.00 -19.00
C THR A 81 -9.21 18.01 -20.00
N ARG A 82 -8.90 19.21 -20.53
CA ARG A 82 -7.80 19.37 -21.49
C ARG A 82 -6.46 19.11 -20.83
N MET A 83 -5.54 18.51 -21.57
CA MET A 83 -4.18 18.29 -21.09
C MET A 83 -3.50 19.64 -20.83
N GLY A 84 -2.70 19.70 -19.77
CA GLY A 84 -1.96 20.91 -19.41
C GLY A 84 -2.69 21.87 -18.47
N LYS A 85 -3.93 21.60 -18.08
CA LYS A 85 -4.68 22.43 -17.13
C LYS A 85 -4.39 22.11 -15.66
N GLY A 86 -3.23 21.55 -15.37
CA GLY A 86 -2.82 21.23 -14.02
C GLY A 86 -3.19 19.82 -13.60
N LYS A 87 -2.84 19.49 -12.37
CA LYS A 87 -3.04 18.17 -11.80
C LYS A 87 -4.47 18.01 -11.28
N GLY A 88 -5.06 16.84 -11.54
CA GLY A 88 -6.41 16.53 -11.06
C GLY A 88 -6.49 16.46 -9.55
N ASN A 89 -7.70 16.25 -9.05
CA ASN A 89 -7.94 16.07 -7.61
C ASN A 89 -7.40 14.73 -7.13
N VAL A 90 -7.11 14.65 -5.83
CA VAL A 90 -6.69 13.41 -5.20
C VAL A 90 -7.86 12.43 -5.19
N GLU A 91 -7.69 11.29 -5.88
CA GLU A 91 -8.69 10.21 -5.95
C GLU A 91 -8.51 9.18 -4.83
N GLY A 92 -7.29 8.99 -4.37
CA GLY A 92 -7.02 8.01 -3.34
C GLY A 92 -5.56 7.99 -2.94
N TRP A 93 -5.21 6.99 -2.18
CA TRP A 93 -3.88 6.83 -1.60
C TRP A 93 -3.31 5.47 -1.96
N VAL A 94 -2.02 5.43 -2.23
CA VAL A 94 -1.32 4.20 -2.58
C VAL A 94 -0.05 4.06 -1.79
N ALA A 95 0.32 2.80 -1.52
CA ALA A 95 1.64 2.45 -1.02
C ALA A 95 2.52 2.10 -2.21
N VAL A 96 3.71 2.69 -2.28
CA VAL A 96 4.69 2.33 -3.30
C VAL A 96 5.45 1.11 -2.80
N VAL A 97 5.27 -0.01 -3.48
CA VAL A 97 5.84 -1.30 -3.07
C VAL A 97 6.91 -1.71 -4.08
N LYS A 98 8.09 -2.02 -3.57
CA LYS A 98 9.23 -2.49 -4.37
C LYS A 98 9.42 -3.99 -4.16
N PRO A 99 10.06 -4.70 -5.12
CA PRO A 99 10.33 -6.12 -4.93
C PRO A 99 11.11 -6.39 -3.65
N GLY A 100 10.71 -7.39 -2.90
CA GLY A 100 11.34 -7.77 -1.63
C GLY A 100 10.61 -7.24 -0.40
N ARG A 101 9.72 -6.27 -0.55
CA ARG A 101 8.99 -5.69 0.59
C ARG A 101 8.01 -6.69 1.17
N ILE A 102 8.03 -6.84 2.49
CA ILE A 102 6.99 -7.60 3.20
C ILE A 102 5.79 -6.70 3.36
N MET A 103 4.67 -7.09 2.80
CA MET A 103 3.43 -6.30 2.82
C MET A 103 2.57 -6.62 4.05
N PHE A 104 2.47 -7.90 4.39
CA PHE A 104 1.66 -8.36 5.53
C PHE A 104 2.42 -9.43 6.29
N GLU A 105 2.19 -9.49 7.59
CA GLU A 105 2.71 -10.57 8.44
C GLU A 105 1.59 -11.12 9.31
N VAL A 106 1.67 -12.40 9.65
CA VAL A 106 0.70 -13.04 10.54
C VAL A 106 1.43 -13.76 11.64
N LYS A 107 0.81 -13.82 12.81
CA LYS A 107 1.36 -14.47 14.00
C LYS A 107 0.25 -15.22 14.73
N GLY A 108 0.61 -16.32 15.37
CA GLY A 108 -0.36 -17.08 16.18
C GLY A 108 -1.31 -17.93 15.36
N VAL A 109 -0.92 -18.32 14.15
CA VAL A 109 -1.71 -19.19 13.26
C VAL A 109 -0.88 -20.40 12.89
N SER A 110 -1.57 -21.49 12.58
CA SER A 110 -0.91 -22.74 12.16
C SER A 110 -0.78 -22.86 10.66
#